data_26fc6595f4e24eb38585fe932f043f59
#
_entry.id   26fc6595f4e24eb38585fe932f043f59
#
_cell.length_a   1.000
_cell.length_b   1.000
_cell.length_c   1.000
_cell.angle_alpha   90.00
_cell.angle_beta   90.00
_cell.angle_gamma   90.00
#
_symmetry.space_group_name_H-M   'P 1'
#
loop_
_entity.id
_entity.type
_entity.pdbx_description
1 polymer ?
#
loop_
_entity_poly.entity_id
_entity_poly.type
_entity_poly.pdbx_seq_one_letter_code
_entity_poly.pdbx_strand_id
1 'polypeptide(L)'
;MRKGLIKDLILWIIAALVCFFWRIITAKEETMLYIGLFAAMAAIWMLVGLILRKYRDYREAWYWQEMLSMLGTAAVLFAICHYCIPMLPWNLSVYVAEWGVGIVAIGDAVVILAAHYWKYALNITVPTMEIEKRENATIRRPYEKRSETSMQTIHDAILSITTEEDYQLLLEKADLDSRQTKVVANRDRFSFMQIPDYEYDTLVDMTLLNDAKGINKRFCIVNQKLPDNGRYVCCYRPQEYVKQKILNRYPIGINWIVYTFWFAWKRIVPRILLTSRLYYDLTKGRKRMLSKTEVLGRLYYCGFEVEEMVTMQHIVYVFARRHSQPYEQEQMKVYGPLIKLPRICKNKEIKYFYKFRTMHPYSEYIQKYVFDQRGGMNIADKSDDDFRITTWGRFLRKYWLDELPMLINWLKGDCKLVGLRPLSRTMFEQYPPELQEKRTRCKPGLIPPFYVDHPNTFEELYASENKYLDEYLAHPILTDVKYFFLTMNSILFKRMHSA
;
A
#
# COMPACT_ATOMS: atom_id res chain seq x y z
N MET A 1 -22.84 12.64 -14.44
CA MET A 1 -23.92 11.97 -15.20
C MET A 1 -23.47 11.50 -16.58
N ARG A 2 -23.07 12.38 -17.54
CA ARG A 2 -22.69 11.98 -18.92
C ARG A 2 -21.62 10.88 -19.01
N LYS A 3 -20.54 10.97 -18.20
CA LYS A 3 -19.46 9.95 -18.19
C LYS A 3 -19.92 8.57 -17.69
N GLY A 4 -20.84 8.53 -16.72
CA GLY A 4 -21.39 7.27 -16.22
C GLY A 4 -22.28 6.54 -17.24
N LEU A 5 -23.09 7.28 -17.98
CA LEU A 5 -23.92 6.70 -19.05
C LEU A 5 -23.07 6.13 -20.20
N ILE A 6 -22.01 6.84 -20.60
CA ILE A 6 -21.07 6.33 -21.64
C ILE A 6 -20.37 5.06 -21.16
N LYS A 7 -19.93 5.01 -19.89
CA LYS A 7 -19.34 3.82 -19.28
C LYS A 7 -20.29 2.61 -19.38
N ASP A 8 -21.52 2.78 -18.96
CA ASP A 8 -22.51 1.71 -18.98
C ASP A 8 -22.83 1.23 -20.41
N LEU A 9 -22.91 2.14 -21.36
CA LEU A 9 -23.08 1.78 -22.77
C LEU A 9 -21.92 0.91 -23.28
N ILE A 10 -20.69 1.26 -22.94
CA ILE A 10 -19.50 0.47 -23.30
C ILE A 10 -19.56 -0.92 -22.67
N LEU A 11 -19.95 -1.03 -21.39
CA LEU A 11 -20.09 -2.32 -20.72
C LEU A 11 -21.15 -3.21 -21.37
N TRP A 12 -22.28 -2.62 -21.80
CA TRP A 12 -23.32 -3.35 -22.52
C TRP A 12 -22.88 -3.82 -23.90
N ILE A 13 -22.09 -3.02 -24.62
CA ILE A 13 -21.49 -3.43 -25.90
C ILE A 13 -20.53 -4.62 -25.66
N ILE A 14 -19.69 -4.55 -24.64
CA ILE A 14 -18.77 -5.65 -24.30
C ILE A 14 -19.57 -6.91 -23.92
N ALA A 15 -20.60 -6.80 -23.08
CA ALA A 15 -21.43 -7.93 -22.69
C ALA A 15 -22.15 -8.55 -23.90
N ALA A 16 -22.68 -7.74 -24.80
CA ALA A 16 -23.27 -8.20 -26.05
C ALA A 16 -22.25 -8.97 -26.89
N LEU A 17 -21.04 -8.41 -27.11
CA LEU A 17 -19.97 -9.08 -27.87
C LEU A 17 -19.57 -10.42 -27.24
N VAL A 18 -19.41 -10.50 -25.92
CA VAL A 18 -19.06 -11.74 -25.22
C VAL A 18 -20.16 -12.78 -25.36
N CYS A 19 -21.42 -12.40 -25.15
CA CYS A 19 -22.56 -13.31 -25.30
C CYS A 19 -22.76 -13.73 -26.77
N PHE A 20 -22.53 -12.83 -27.72
CA PHE A 20 -22.54 -13.12 -29.15
C PHE A 20 -21.44 -14.10 -29.56
N PHE A 21 -20.21 -13.87 -29.11
CA PHE A 21 -19.07 -14.76 -29.42
C PHE A 21 -19.33 -16.18 -28.94
N TRP A 22 -19.92 -16.32 -27.75
CA TRP A 22 -20.32 -17.61 -27.20
C TRP A 22 -21.43 -18.28 -28.03
N ARG A 23 -22.40 -17.51 -28.54
CA ARG A 23 -23.55 -18.04 -29.26
C ARG A 23 -23.37 -18.17 -30.78
N ILE A 24 -22.51 -17.38 -31.43
CA ILE A 24 -22.12 -17.56 -32.84
C ILE A 24 -21.58 -18.97 -33.09
N ILE A 25 -20.97 -19.58 -32.06
CA ILE A 25 -20.52 -20.97 -32.11
C ILE A 25 -21.71 -21.94 -32.06
N THR A 26 -22.89 -21.54 -31.56
CA THR A 26 -23.99 -22.44 -31.24
C THR A 26 -25.30 -22.27 -32.09
N ALA A 27 -25.62 -21.08 -32.63
CA ALA A 27 -26.85 -20.89 -33.41
C ALA A 27 -26.88 -19.60 -34.27
N LYS A 28 -27.06 -19.73 -35.58
CA LYS A 28 -27.00 -18.62 -36.57
C LYS A 28 -28.27 -17.78 -36.77
N GLU A 29 -29.47 -18.23 -36.38
CA GLU A 29 -30.71 -17.69 -36.95
C GLU A 29 -31.38 -16.52 -36.20
N GLU A 30 -30.97 -16.14 -34.98
CA GLU A 30 -31.70 -15.13 -34.18
C GLU A 30 -30.86 -13.91 -33.79
N THR A 31 -29.81 -13.60 -34.51
CA THR A 31 -28.81 -12.56 -34.14
C THR A 31 -29.46 -11.18 -33.96
N MET A 32 -30.38 -10.77 -34.86
CA MET A 32 -31.02 -9.44 -34.79
C MET A 32 -31.93 -9.28 -33.58
N LEU A 33 -32.62 -10.34 -33.14
CA LEU A 33 -33.47 -10.32 -31.95
C LEU A 33 -32.66 -10.11 -30.69
N TYR A 34 -31.44 -10.73 -30.58
CA TYR A 34 -30.54 -10.53 -29.45
C TYR A 34 -29.91 -9.14 -29.42
N ILE A 35 -29.59 -8.55 -30.58
CA ILE A 35 -29.13 -7.15 -30.66
C ILE A 35 -30.24 -6.24 -30.07
N GLY A 36 -31.47 -6.42 -30.49
CA GLY A 36 -32.63 -5.69 -29.97
C GLY A 36 -32.82 -5.89 -28.47
N LEU A 37 -32.68 -7.14 -27.99
CA LEU A 37 -32.79 -7.47 -26.58
C LEU A 37 -31.69 -6.75 -25.75
N PHE A 38 -30.43 -6.84 -26.15
CA PHE A 38 -29.32 -6.17 -25.43
C PHE A 38 -29.46 -4.66 -25.47
N ALA A 39 -29.91 -4.08 -26.57
CA ALA A 39 -30.21 -2.65 -26.66
C ALA A 39 -31.34 -2.22 -25.69
N ALA A 40 -32.42 -3.00 -25.62
CA ALA A 40 -33.52 -2.77 -24.67
C ALA A 40 -33.04 -2.91 -23.22
N MET A 41 -32.27 -3.95 -22.91
CA MET A 41 -31.68 -4.16 -21.59
C MET A 41 -30.74 -3.01 -21.18
N ALA A 42 -29.95 -2.50 -22.11
CA ALA A 42 -29.10 -1.34 -21.86
C ALA A 42 -29.90 -0.07 -21.55
N ALA A 43 -30.98 0.16 -22.30
CA ALA A 43 -31.90 1.28 -22.06
C ALA A 43 -32.60 1.18 -20.69
N ILE A 44 -33.11 -0.02 -20.34
CA ILE A 44 -33.73 -0.27 -19.02
C ILE A 44 -32.73 -0.12 -17.91
N TRP A 45 -31.51 -0.64 -18.07
CA TRP A 45 -30.39 -0.46 -17.10
C TRP A 45 -30.11 1.02 -16.83
N MET A 46 -29.99 1.82 -17.87
CA MET A 46 -29.77 3.25 -17.73
C MET A 46 -30.94 3.95 -17.05
N LEU A 47 -32.17 3.61 -17.40
CA LEU A 47 -33.40 4.18 -16.81
C LEU A 47 -33.49 3.85 -15.31
N VAL A 48 -33.38 2.57 -14.96
CA VAL A 48 -33.39 2.13 -13.55
C VAL A 48 -32.22 2.73 -12.78
N GLY A 49 -31.05 2.81 -13.39
CA GLY A 49 -29.89 3.46 -12.80
C GLY A 49 -30.10 4.96 -12.52
N LEU A 50 -30.84 5.66 -13.36
CA LEU A 50 -31.26 7.05 -13.11
C LEU A 50 -32.21 7.14 -11.92
N ILE A 51 -33.21 6.28 -11.86
CA ILE A 51 -34.18 6.22 -10.75
C ILE A 51 -33.48 5.92 -9.43
N LEU A 52 -32.56 4.96 -9.41
CA LEU A 52 -31.81 4.56 -8.24
C LEU A 52 -30.59 5.49 -7.94
N ARG A 53 -30.52 6.61 -8.65
CA ARG A 53 -29.47 7.64 -8.48
C ARG A 53 -28.05 7.12 -8.68
N LYS A 54 -27.83 6.09 -9.48
CA LYS A 54 -26.52 5.49 -9.78
C LYS A 54 -25.53 6.50 -10.37
N TYR A 55 -25.98 7.48 -11.15
CA TYR A 55 -25.15 8.47 -11.85
C TYR A 55 -24.96 9.77 -11.08
N ARG A 56 -25.29 9.79 -9.78
CA ARG A 56 -25.06 10.95 -8.92
C ARG A 56 -23.57 11.02 -8.53
N ASP A 57 -23.00 12.23 -8.52
CA ASP A 57 -21.68 12.45 -7.93
C ASP A 57 -21.79 12.30 -6.41
N TYR A 58 -21.34 11.17 -5.90
CA TYR A 58 -21.24 10.93 -4.47
C TYR A 58 -19.95 11.55 -3.93
N ARG A 59 -20.07 12.27 -2.80
CA ARG A 59 -18.90 12.81 -2.07
C ARG A 59 -18.02 11.68 -1.55
N GLU A 60 -16.79 11.98 -1.33
CA GLU A 60 -15.58 11.18 -1.13
C GLU A 60 -15.67 9.89 -0.29
N ALA A 61 -16.64 9.73 0.57
CA ALA A 61 -16.72 8.60 1.51
C ALA A 61 -17.73 7.50 1.14
N TRP A 62 -18.45 7.61 0.02
CA TRP A 62 -19.74 6.88 -0.13
C TRP A 62 -19.81 6.00 -1.39
N TYR A 63 -18.73 5.37 -1.82
CA TYR A 63 -18.74 4.39 -2.92
C TYR A 63 -19.77 3.23 -2.69
N TRP A 64 -20.13 2.95 -1.44
CA TRP A 64 -21.19 2.01 -1.08
C TRP A 64 -22.54 2.37 -1.67
N GLN A 65 -22.87 3.66 -1.75
CA GLN A 65 -24.13 4.09 -2.35
C GLN A 65 -24.13 3.85 -3.86
N GLU A 66 -22.97 4.05 -4.53
CA GLU A 66 -22.82 3.73 -5.94
C GLU A 66 -22.92 2.21 -6.17
N MET A 67 -22.25 1.41 -5.33
CA MET A 67 -22.35 -0.05 -5.38
C MET A 67 -23.77 -0.56 -5.10
N LEU A 68 -24.44 -0.02 -4.09
CA LEU A 68 -25.82 -0.40 -3.77
C LEU A 68 -26.79 -0.03 -4.89
N SER A 69 -26.64 1.16 -5.49
CA SER A 69 -27.43 1.58 -6.63
C SER A 69 -27.20 0.67 -7.85
N MET A 70 -25.95 0.28 -8.09
CA MET A 70 -25.60 -0.67 -9.15
C MET A 70 -26.20 -2.06 -8.89
N LEU A 71 -26.07 -2.59 -7.67
CA LEU A 71 -26.64 -3.88 -7.29
C LEU A 71 -28.17 -3.87 -7.39
N GLY A 72 -28.82 -2.78 -6.95
CA GLY A 72 -30.26 -2.59 -7.11
C GLY A 72 -30.67 -2.57 -8.58
N THR A 73 -29.91 -1.87 -9.43
CA THR A 73 -30.16 -1.84 -10.89
C THR A 73 -30.04 -3.25 -11.50
N ALA A 74 -28.98 -3.98 -11.11
CA ALA A 74 -28.76 -5.35 -11.57
C ALA A 74 -29.87 -6.30 -11.12
N ALA A 75 -30.32 -6.22 -9.87
CA ALA A 75 -31.40 -7.06 -9.34
C ALA A 75 -32.71 -6.79 -10.04
N VAL A 76 -33.07 -5.52 -10.28
CA VAL A 76 -34.31 -5.17 -11.00
C VAL A 76 -34.27 -5.69 -12.43
N LEU A 77 -33.17 -5.48 -13.15
CA LEU A 77 -33.03 -5.93 -14.52
C LEU A 77 -32.99 -7.47 -14.62
N PHE A 78 -32.33 -8.13 -13.69
CA PHE A 78 -32.30 -9.59 -13.58
C PHE A 78 -33.73 -10.13 -13.41
N ALA A 79 -34.54 -9.55 -12.51
CA ALA A 79 -35.94 -9.93 -12.33
C ALA A 79 -36.76 -9.69 -13.59
N ILE A 80 -36.59 -8.56 -14.29
CA ILE A 80 -37.27 -8.29 -15.57
C ILE A 80 -36.89 -9.36 -16.60
N CYS A 81 -35.60 -9.70 -16.74
CA CYS A 81 -35.20 -10.75 -17.67
C CYS A 81 -35.81 -12.11 -17.32
N HIS A 82 -35.82 -12.47 -16.04
CA HIS A 82 -36.32 -13.76 -15.57
C HIS A 82 -37.81 -13.94 -15.80
N TYR A 83 -38.61 -12.91 -15.52
CA TYR A 83 -40.09 -13.01 -15.61
C TYR A 83 -40.67 -12.56 -16.95
N CYS A 84 -40.07 -11.55 -17.61
CA CYS A 84 -40.68 -11.00 -18.82
C CYS A 84 -40.23 -11.70 -20.11
N ILE A 85 -38.99 -12.16 -20.20
CA ILE A 85 -38.50 -12.82 -21.43
C ILE A 85 -39.34 -14.08 -21.78
N PRO A 86 -39.68 -14.97 -20.82
CA PRO A 86 -40.49 -16.13 -21.11
C PRO A 86 -41.92 -15.80 -21.64
N MET A 87 -42.41 -14.58 -21.38
CA MET A 87 -43.75 -14.13 -21.85
C MET A 87 -43.72 -13.57 -23.27
N LEU A 88 -42.51 -13.36 -23.84
CA LEU A 88 -42.40 -12.86 -25.21
C LEU A 88 -42.65 -13.98 -26.22
N PRO A 89 -43.24 -13.66 -27.38
CA PRO A 89 -43.56 -14.66 -28.43
C PRO A 89 -42.29 -15.11 -29.20
N TRP A 90 -41.13 -14.73 -28.75
CA TRP A 90 -39.83 -15.00 -29.39
C TRP A 90 -39.03 -16.05 -28.62
N ASN A 91 -38.32 -16.88 -29.36
CA ASN A 91 -37.51 -17.96 -28.77
C ASN A 91 -36.18 -17.43 -28.17
N LEU A 92 -36.25 -16.50 -27.20
CA LEU A 92 -35.12 -15.89 -26.56
C LEU A 92 -34.70 -16.63 -25.28
N SER A 93 -33.42 -16.91 -25.13
CA SER A 93 -32.88 -17.60 -23.95
C SER A 93 -32.77 -16.63 -22.78
N VAL A 94 -33.48 -16.89 -21.68
CA VAL A 94 -33.40 -16.17 -20.41
C VAL A 94 -31.98 -16.19 -19.88
N TYR A 95 -31.30 -17.33 -19.96
CA TYR A 95 -29.91 -17.47 -19.46
C TYR A 95 -28.96 -16.53 -20.15
N VAL A 96 -29.06 -16.30 -21.46
CA VAL A 96 -28.20 -15.36 -22.18
C VAL A 96 -28.38 -13.93 -21.69
N ALA A 97 -29.62 -13.53 -21.41
CA ALA A 97 -29.91 -12.22 -20.85
C ALA A 97 -29.40 -12.07 -19.42
N GLU A 98 -29.61 -13.08 -18.58
CA GLU A 98 -29.09 -13.09 -17.19
C GLU A 98 -27.56 -13.05 -17.12
N TRP A 99 -26.89 -13.81 -17.98
CA TRP A 99 -25.41 -13.71 -18.12
C TRP A 99 -24.98 -12.32 -18.57
N GLY A 100 -25.71 -11.71 -19.50
CA GLY A 100 -25.44 -10.32 -19.93
C GLY A 100 -25.53 -9.34 -18.76
N VAL A 101 -26.58 -9.43 -17.93
CA VAL A 101 -26.72 -8.61 -16.70
C VAL A 101 -25.55 -8.88 -15.74
N GLY A 102 -25.18 -10.14 -15.54
CA GLY A 102 -24.07 -10.53 -14.67
C GLY A 102 -22.74 -9.94 -15.13
N ILE A 103 -22.43 -10.03 -16.43
CA ILE A 103 -21.19 -9.45 -17.01
C ILE A 103 -21.15 -7.94 -16.80
N VAL A 104 -22.25 -7.23 -17.07
CA VAL A 104 -22.33 -5.78 -16.88
C VAL A 104 -22.19 -5.40 -15.41
N ALA A 105 -22.85 -6.13 -14.49
CA ALA A 105 -22.77 -5.88 -13.06
C ALA A 105 -21.35 -6.08 -12.53
N ILE A 106 -20.68 -7.15 -12.93
CA ILE A 106 -19.27 -7.40 -12.55
C ILE A 106 -18.35 -6.33 -13.13
N GLY A 107 -18.50 -6.03 -14.42
CA GLY A 107 -17.72 -4.99 -15.08
C GLY A 107 -17.90 -3.62 -14.44
N ASP A 108 -19.12 -3.26 -14.11
CA ASP A 108 -19.44 -1.99 -13.43
C ASP A 108 -18.88 -1.94 -12.01
N ALA A 109 -18.98 -3.03 -11.24
CA ALA A 109 -18.37 -3.15 -9.93
C ALA A 109 -16.85 -2.95 -9.99
N VAL A 110 -16.19 -3.57 -10.96
CA VAL A 110 -14.74 -3.41 -11.19
C VAL A 110 -14.40 -1.95 -11.52
N VAL A 111 -15.18 -1.30 -12.39
CA VAL A 111 -14.95 0.10 -12.76
C VAL A 111 -15.18 1.04 -11.56
N ILE A 112 -16.24 0.83 -10.76
CA ILE A 112 -16.53 1.61 -9.55
C ILE A 112 -15.35 1.47 -8.56
N LEU A 113 -14.90 0.24 -8.29
CA LEU A 113 -13.79 -0.03 -7.40
C LEU A 113 -12.47 0.57 -7.92
N ALA A 114 -12.20 0.41 -9.22
CA ALA A 114 -10.99 0.95 -9.84
C ALA A 114 -11.00 2.49 -9.83
N ALA A 115 -12.11 3.12 -10.18
CA ALA A 115 -12.25 4.57 -10.17
C ALA A 115 -12.09 5.15 -8.75
N HIS A 116 -12.71 4.49 -7.76
CA HIS A 116 -12.60 4.88 -6.37
C HIS A 116 -11.16 4.70 -5.85
N TYR A 117 -10.54 3.57 -6.17
CA TYR A 117 -9.15 3.30 -5.85
C TYR A 117 -8.22 4.34 -6.50
N TRP A 118 -8.43 4.64 -7.79
CA TRP A 118 -7.65 5.65 -8.52
C TRP A 118 -7.78 7.04 -7.90
N LYS A 119 -8.99 7.42 -7.50
CA LYS A 119 -9.26 8.73 -6.91
C LYS A 119 -8.67 8.88 -5.50
N TYR A 120 -8.73 7.84 -4.66
CA TYR A 120 -8.41 7.93 -3.23
C TYR A 120 -7.11 7.26 -2.83
N ALA A 121 -6.81 6.07 -3.34
CA ALA A 121 -5.63 5.31 -2.93
C ALA A 121 -4.35 5.77 -3.64
N LEU A 122 -4.46 6.31 -4.86
CA LEU A 122 -3.31 6.81 -5.62
C LEU A 122 -2.89 8.24 -5.26
N ASN A 123 -3.74 9.01 -4.59
CA ASN A 123 -3.43 10.38 -4.19
C ASN A 123 -2.58 10.47 -2.92
N ILE A 124 -2.00 9.36 -2.45
CA ILE A 124 -1.03 9.37 -1.36
C ILE A 124 0.24 10.02 -1.88
N THR A 125 0.41 11.31 -1.60
CA THR A 125 1.69 11.99 -1.75
C THR A 125 2.65 11.40 -0.72
N VAL A 126 3.82 10.93 -1.15
CA VAL A 126 4.91 10.64 -0.23
C VAL A 126 5.33 11.99 0.33
N PRO A 127 5.25 12.23 1.63
CA PRO A 127 5.68 13.51 2.17
C PRO A 127 7.17 13.69 1.89
N THR A 128 7.54 14.87 1.45
CA THR A 128 8.92 15.33 1.50
C THR A 128 9.33 15.33 2.96
N MET A 129 10.43 14.62 3.28
CA MET A 129 10.83 14.28 4.64
C MET A 129 11.44 15.48 5.39
N GLU A 130 10.75 16.59 5.47
CA GLU A 130 11.08 17.61 6.46
C GLU A 130 10.15 17.41 7.65
N ILE A 131 10.69 16.76 8.67
CA ILE A 131 10.03 16.59 9.96
C ILE A 131 10.21 17.91 10.71
N GLU A 132 9.14 18.66 10.90
CA GLU A 132 9.17 19.85 11.76
C GLU A 132 9.53 19.42 13.18
N LYS A 133 10.66 19.92 13.68
CA LYS A 133 11.05 19.77 15.07
C LYS A 133 10.10 20.60 15.92
N ARG A 134 9.58 20.01 16.98
CA ARG A 134 8.77 20.75 17.95
C ARG A 134 9.68 21.60 18.82
N GLU A 135 9.40 22.88 18.95
CA GLU A 135 10.09 23.74 19.89
C GLU A 135 9.59 23.46 21.33
N ASN A 136 10.54 23.20 22.20
CA ASN A 136 10.50 23.40 23.66
C ASN A 136 9.42 22.69 24.51
N ALA A 137 9.46 21.36 24.59
CA ALA A 137 8.92 20.67 25.76
C ALA A 137 10.05 19.93 26.54
N THR A 138 11.23 20.54 26.67
CA THR A 138 12.33 19.96 27.43
C THR A 138 12.08 20.16 28.90
N ILE A 139 11.47 19.17 29.56
CA ILE A 139 11.31 19.14 31.01
C ILE A 139 12.40 18.24 31.56
N ARG A 140 13.37 18.80 32.29
CA ARG A 140 14.35 18.03 33.06
C ARG A 140 13.81 17.85 34.46
N ARG A 141 13.45 16.63 34.83
CA ARG A 141 13.07 16.26 36.16
C ARG A 141 14.23 15.53 36.85
N PRO A 142 14.47 15.74 38.15
CA PRO A 142 15.43 14.92 38.87
C PRO A 142 14.91 13.48 38.92
N TYR A 143 15.86 12.52 38.82
CA TYR A 143 15.54 11.11 38.98
C TYR A 143 14.99 10.85 40.40
N GLU A 144 13.80 10.28 40.50
CA GLU A 144 13.20 9.81 41.72
C GLU A 144 12.98 8.32 41.68
N LYS A 145 13.63 7.59 42.60
CA LYS A 145 13.47 6.14 42.70
C LYS A 145 12.07 5.78 43.20
N ARG A 146 11.48 4.78 42.63
CA ARG A 146 10.16 4.26 43.02
C ARG A 146 10.25 3.50 44.34
N SER A 147 9.18 3.51 45.16
CA SER A 147 9.10 2.72 46.38
C SER A 147 9.01 1.20 46.07
N GLU A 148 9.50 0.39 46.97
CA GLU A 148 9.49 -1.08 46.81
C GLU A 148 8.08 -1.64 46.63
N THR A 149 7.11 -1.13 47.37
CA THR A 149 5.68 -1.54 47.23
C THR A 149 5.13 -1.23 45.84
N SER A 150 5.49 -0.07 45.25
CA SER A 150 5.08 0.29 43.91
C SER A 150 5.81 -0.54 42.86
N MET A 151 7.08 -0.91 43.08
CA MET A 151 7.83 -1.82 42.22
C MET A 151 7.20 -3.22 42.20
N GLN A 152 6.82 -3.76 43.36
CA GLN A 152 6.14 -5.04 43.47
C GLN A 152 4.81 -5.03 42.71
N THR A 153 4.03 -3.97 42.82
CA THR A 153 2.77 -3.82 42.08
C THR A 153 2.98 -3.83 40.56
N ILE A 154 4.03 -3.16 40.07
CA ILE A 154 4.38 -3.16 38.63
C ILE A 154 4.90 -4.53 38.19
N HIS A 155 5.74 -5.17 39.00
CA HIS A 155 6.23 -6.50 38.73
C HIS A 155 5.07 -7.49 38.57
N ASP A 156 4.14 -7.54 39.54
CA ASP A 156 2.99 -8.43 39.50
C ASP A 156 2.08 -8.12 38.28
N ALA A 157 1.89 -6.83 37.97
CA ALA A 157 1.11 -6.40 36.82
C ALA A 157 1.76 -6.84 35.48
N ILE A 158 3.07 -6.74 35.36
CA ILE A 158 3.81 -7.17 34.16
C ILE A 158 3.80 -8.69 34.06
N LEU A 159 4.05 -9.44 35.15
CA LEU A 159 4.03 -10.90 35.15
C LEU A 159 2.64 -11.50 34.86
N SER A 160 1.57 -10.76 35.14
CA SER A 160 0.22 -11.18 34.74
C SER A 160 0.01 -11.21 33.21
N ILE A 161 0.91 -10.59 32.43
CA ILE A 161 0.79 -10.40 30.96
C ILE A 161 1.93 -11.11 30.23
N THR A 162 3.14 -11.13 30.81
CA THR A 162 4.36 -11.60 30.19
C THR A 162 5.19 -12.47 31.14
N THR A 163 6.44 -12.72 30.79
CA THR A 163 7.38 -13.56 31.55
C THR A 163 8.32 -12.72 32.42
N GLU A 164 9.03 -13.38 33.35
CA GLU A 164 10.06 -12.76 34.17
C GLU A 164 11.20 -12.19 33.31
N GLU A 165 11.57 -12.89 32.22
CA GLU A 165 12.60 -12.41 31.28
C GLU A 165 12.21 -11.08 30.64
N ASP A 166 10.94 -10.93 30.27
CA ASP A 166 10.40 -9.68 29.71
C ASP A 166 10.46 -8.54 30.76
N TYR A 167 10.15 -8.85 32.02
CA TYR A 167 10.25 -7.87 33.11
C TYR A 167 11.69 -7.39 33.32
N GLN A 168 12.66 -8.31 33.33
CA GLN A 168 14.07 -7.95 33.50
C GLN A 168 14.58 -7.09 32.33
N LEU A 169 14.17 -7.40 31.10
CA LEU A 169 14.47 -6.54 29.94
C LEU A 169 13.91 -5.12 30.13
N LEU A 170 12.68 -5.00 30.58
CA LEU A 170 12.05 -3.68 30.79
C LEU A 170 12.66 -2.94 31.97
N LEU A 171 13.06 -3.65 33.02
CA LEU A 171 13.74 -3.07 34.18
C LEU A 171 15.09 -2.45 33.75
N GLU A 172 15.86 -3.17 32.91
CA GLU A 172 17.17 -2.72 32.42
C GLU A 172 17.04 -1.55 31.43
N LYS A 173 16.09 -1.63 30.49
CA LYS A 173 16.05 -0.71 29.33
C LYS A 173 14.99 0.39 29.40
N ALA A 174 13.98 0.27 30.25
CA ALA A 174 12.86 1.22 30.33
C ALA A 174 12.81 2.00 31.65
N ASP A 175 13.84 1.92 32.47
CA ASP A 175 13.93 2.62 33.77
C ASP A 175 12.66 2.42 34.64
N LEU A 176 12.20 1.17 34.81
CA LEU A 176 10.98 0.86 35.56
C LEU A 176 11.06 1.27 37.03
N ASP A 177 12.26 1.36 37.57
CA ASP A 177 12.53 1.80 38.94
C ASP A 177 12.34 3.32 39.14
N SER A 178 12.20 4.07 38.05
CA SER A 178 11.91 5.51 38.11
C SER A 178 10.42 5.79 38.31
N ARG A 179 10.07 6.75 39.16
CA ARG A 179 8.71 7.28 39.29
C ARG A 179 8.21 7.98 38.01
N GLN A 180 9.14 8.40 37.14
CA GLN A 180 8.86 9.08 35.90
C GLN A 180 8.52 8.10 34.76
N THR A 181 8.54 6.79 35.03
CA THR A 181 8.10 5.75 34.11
C THR A 181 6.69 5.31 34.42
N LYS A 182 5.78 5.37 33.44
CA LYS A 182 4.40 4.88 33.56
C LYS A 182 4.20 3.63 32.71
N VAL A 183 3.77 2.55 33.36
CA VAL A 183 3.38 1.32 32.66
C VAL A 183 1.87 1.36 32.41
N VAL A 184 1.46 1.07 31.16
CA VAL A 184 0.07 1.01 30.73
C VAL A 184 -0.19 -0.36 30.13
N ALA A 185 -1.14 -1.10 30.70
CA ALA A 185 -1.51 -2.44 30.24
C ALA A 185 -2.94 -2.50 29.66
N ASN A 186 -3.51 -1.36 29.29
CA ASN A 186 -4.89 -1.29 28.82
C ASN A 186 -4.95 -1.18 27.28
N ARG A 187 -5.80 -1.98 26.64
CA ARG A 187 -6.06 -1.96 25.20
C ARG A 187 -6.70 -0.68 24.71
N ASP A 188 -7.40 0.04 25.59
CA ASP A 188 -8.06 1.27 25.22
C ASP A 188 -7.05 2.43 25.16
N ARG A 189 -7.04 3.14 24.05
CA ARG A 189 -6.24 4.36 23.86
C ARG A 189 -6.62 5.48 24.81
N PHE A 190 -7.85 5.48 25.34
CA PHE A 190 -8.31 6.47 26.30
C PHE A 190 -7.50 6.46 27.59
N SER A 191 -6.87 5.35 27.96
CA SER A 191 -5.97 5.28 29.10
C SER A 191 -4.77 6.23 28.96
N PHE A 192 -4.27 6.45 27.74
CA PHE A 192 -3.21 7.43 27.49
C PHE A 192 -3.73 8.87 27.50
N MET A 193 -4.99 9.10 27.11
CA MET A 193 -5.58 10.45 27.15
C MET A 193 -5.75 10.98 28.57
N GLN A 194 -5.90 10.09 29.56
CA GLN A 194 -6.02 10.45 30.97
C GLN A 194 -4.68 10.80 31.62
N ILE A 195 -3.57 10.48 31.00
CA ILE A 195 -2.23 10.85 31.45
C ILE A 195 -2.05 12.36 31.21
N PRO A 196 -1.63 13.13 32.22
CA PRO A 196 -1.31 14.54 32.05
C PRO A 196 -0.15 14.72 31.03
N ASP A 197 -0.13 15.87 30.35
CA ASP A 197 0.90 16.18 29.38
C ASP A 197 2.25 16.36 30.09
N TYR A 198 3.28 15.67 29.57
CA TYR A 198 4.67 15.79 30.02
C TYR A 198 4.92 15.38 31.48
N GLU A 199 4.03 14.59 32.09
CA GLU A 199 4.22 14.13 33.48
C GLU A 199 5.26 13.03 33.59
N TYR A 200 5.34 12.16 32.57
CA TYR A 200 6.26 11.02 32.56
C TYR A 200 7.30 11.16 31.45
N ASP A 201 8.55 10.79 31.76
CA ASP A 201 9.62 10.76 30.78
C ASP A 201 9.62 9.47 29.96
N THR A 202 9.08 8.38 30.51
CA THR A 202 8.97 7.09 29.85
C THR A 202 7.54 6.54 29.95
N LEU A 203 6.96 6.13 28.83
CA LEU A 203 5.68 5.43 28.75
C LEU A 203 5.89 4.02 28.19
N VAL A 204 5.55 3.02 28.99
CA VAL A 204 5.65 1.59 28.61
C VAL A 204 4.26 1.05 28.31
N ASP A 205 4.03 0.67 27.07
CA ASP A 205 2.77 0.11 26.58
C ASP A 205 2.87 -1.41 26.46
N MET A 206 2.32 -2.12 27.43
CA MET A 206 2.31 -3.58 27.47
C MET A 206 1.23 -4.20 26.58
N THR A 207 0.41 -3.38 25.91
CA THR A 207 -0.60 -3.87 24.99
C THR A 207 0.01 -4.23 23.67
N LEU A 208 -0.19 -5.47 23.20
CA LEU A 208 0.21 -5.88 21.86
C LEU A 208 -0.42 -4.96 20.79
N LEU A 209 0.41 -4.29 20.00
CA LEU A 209 -0.05 -3.45 18.89
C LEU A 209 -0.93 -4.21 17.88
N ASN A 210 -0.80 -5.54 17.82
CA ASN A 210 -1.66 -6.42 17.02
C ASN A 210 -3.13 -6.33 17.43
N ASP A 211 -3.42 -5.95 18.66
CA ASP A 211 -4.76 -5.86 19.23
C ASP A 211 -5.30 -4.42 19.33
N ALA A 212 -4.49 -3.43 18.95
CA ALA A 212 -4.87 -2.02 18.99
C ALA A 212 -5.62 -1.58 17.72
N LYS A 213 -6.84 -1.06 17.81
CA LYS A 213 -7.67 -0.65 16.67
C LYS A 213 -7.06 0.50 15.87
N GLY A 214 -6.51 1.50 16.51
CA GLY A 214 -5.99 2.72 15.88
C GLY A 214 -4.54 2.99 16.26
N ILE A 215 -3.57 2.21 15.73
CA ILE A 215 -2.16 2.31 16.13
C ILE A 215 -1.62 3.74 15.97
N ASN A 216 -1.83 4.39 14.82
CA ASN A 216 -1.35 5.76 14.63
C ASN A 216 -1.98 6.75 15.62
N LYS A 217 -3.30 6.65 15.84
CA LYS A 217 -3.96 7.50 16.85
C LYS A 217 -3.40 7.28 18.26
N ARG A 218 -3.09 6.01 18.59
CA ARG A 218 -2.45 5.67 19.85
C ARG A 218 -1.06 6.31 19.96
N PHE A 219 -0.23 6.14 18.93
CA PHE A 219 1.11 6.73 18.88
C PHE A 219 1.08 8.26 18.95
N CYS A 220 0.13 8.90 18.28
CA CYS A 220 0.01 10.35 18.32
C CYS A 220 -0.41 10.86 19.69
N ILE A 221 -1.33 10.17 20.39
CA ILE A 221 -1.68 10.49 21.77
C ILE A 221 -0.45 10.37 22.67
N VAL A 222 0.29 9.25 22.55
CA VAL A 222 1.52 9.04 23.32
C VAL A 222 2.58 10.11 23.02
N ASN A 223 2.75 10.48 21.74
CA ASN A 223 3.66 11.55 21.35
C ASN A 223 3.29 12.89 21.99
N GLN A 224 2.00 13.22 22.09
CA GLN A 224 1.54 14.44 22.75
C GLN A 224 1.80 14.45 24.27
N LYS A 225 1.79 13.27 24.89
CA LYS A 225 1.96 13.11 26.34
C LYS A 225 3.42 13.12 26.82
N LEU A 226 4.34 12.76 25.93
CA LEU A 226 5.77 12.70 26.25
C LEU A 226 6.45 14.06 26.07
N PRO A 227 7.45 14.40 26.90
CA PRO A 227 8.34 15.52 26.64
C PRO A 227 9.26 15.23 25.46
N ASP A 228 10.00 16.24 24.99
CA ASP A 228 11.03 16.04 23.95
C ASP A 228 12.11 15.07 24.44
N ASN A 229 12.50 14.14 23.59
CA ASN A 229 13.36 12.99 23.92
C ASN A 229 12.77 12.01 24.95
N GLY A 230 11.49 12.15 25.31
CA GLY A 230 10.79 11.17 26.14
C GLY A 230 10.72 9.81 25.45
N ARG A 231 10.81 8.73 26.23
CA ARG A 231 10.87 7.36 25.72
C ARG A 231 9.48 6.73 25.63
N TYR A 232 9.25 6.00 24.58
CA TYR A 232 8.09 5.15 24.40
C TYR A 232 8.51 3.71 24.14
N VAL A 233 8.02 2.80 24.95
CA VAL A 233 8.23 1.37 24.76
C VAL A 233 6.91 0.73 24.39
N CYS A 234 6.88 0.00 23.27
CA CYS A 234 5.72 -0.74 22.82
C CYS A 234 6.10 -2.14 22.34
N CYS A 235 5.14 -3.04 22.28
CA CYS A 235 5.38 -4.42 21.90
C CYS A 235 4.42 -4.91 20.82
N TYR A 236 4.91 -5.82 19.97
CA TYR A 236 4.10 -6.45 18.94
C TYR A 236 4.57 -7.88 18.66
N ARG A 237 3.67 -8.66 18.08
CA ARG A 237 3.98 -9.99 17.57
C ARG A 237 4.21 -9.94 16.07
N PRO A 238 5.43 -10.30 15.58
CA PRO A 238 5.75 -10.21 14.17
C PRO A 238 4.98 -11.24 13.34
N GLN A 239 4.67 -10.88 12.10
CA GLN A 239 3.93 -11.74 11.17
C GLN A 239 4.68 -13.04 10.87
N GLU A 240 5.99 -13.01 10.88
CA GLU A 240 6.89 -14.14 10.65
C GLU A 240 6.65 -15.26 11.68
N TYR A 241 6.51 -14.89 12.94
CA TYR A 241 6.17 -15.85 14.01
C TYR A 241 4.79 -16.50 13.77
N VAL A 242 3.78 -15.70 13.41
CA VAL A 242 2.44 -16.22 13.11
C VAL A 242 2.47 -17.17 11.93
N LYS A 243 3.26 -16.86 10.90
CA LYS A 243 3.48 -17.73 9.74
C LYS A 243 4.09 -19.08 10.17
N GLN A 244 5.20 -19.05 10.88
CA GLN A 244 5.87 -20.27 11.36
C GLN A 244 4.94 -21.12 12.26
N LYS A 245 4.22 -20.48 13.17
CA LYS A 245 3.25 -21.15 14.03
C LYS A 245 2.17 -21.89 13.24
N ILE A 246 1.63 -21.30 12.17
CA ILE A 246 0.63 -21.94 11.32
C ILE A 246 1.27 -23.07 10.51
N LEU A 247 2.44 -22.82 9.89
CA LEU A 247 3.11 -23.81 9.05
C LEU A 247 3.53 -25.07 9.84
N ASN A 248 3.91 -24.89 11.11
CA ASN A 248 4.31 -26.01 11.98
C ASN A 248 3.11 -26.76 12.59
N ARG A 249 1.92 -26.12 12.63
CA ARG A 249 0.74 -26.72 13.27
C ARG A 249 -0.03 -27.68 12.37
N TYR A 250 -0.02 -27.46 11.07
CA TYR A 250 -0.81 -28.20 10.10
C TYR A 250 0.09 -28.99 9.14
N PRO A 251 -0.38 -30.16 8.61
CA PRO A 251 0.36 -30.95 7.63
C PRO A 251 0.72 -30.14 6.37
N ILE A 252 1.79 -30.58 5.69
CA ILE A 252 2.28 -29.96 4.46
C ILE A 252 1.14 -29.90 3.40
N GLY A 253 0.99 -28.78 2.75
CA GLY A 253 -0.09 -28.48 1.79
C GLY A 253 -1.28 -27.81 2.46
N ILE A 254 -1.89 -28.40 3.48
CA ILE A 254 -2.99 -27.79 4.24
C ILE A 254 -2.50 -26.54 4.98
N ASN A 255 -1.30 -26.57 5.54
CA ASN A 255 -0.69 -25.44 6.25
C ASN A 255 -0.60 -24.19 5.40
N TRP A 256 -0.25 -24.31 4.10
CA TRP A 256 -0.20 -23.18 3.19
C TRP A 256 -1.59 -22.64 2.83
N ILE A 257 -2.58 -23.52 2.70
CA ILE A 257 -3.98 -23.12 2.48
C ILE A 257 -4.47 -22.30 3.69
N VAL A 258 -4.30 -22.85 4.90
CA VAL A 258 -4.69 -22.18 6.15
C VAL A 258 -3.96 -20.85 6.31
N TYR A 259 -2.65 -20.83 6.04
CA TYR A 259 -1.87 -19.59 6.11
C TYR A 259 -2.37 -18.55 5.10
N THR A 260 -2.68 -18.94 3.87
CA THR A 260 -3.18 -18.04 2.82
C THR A 260 -4.51 -17.41 3.22
N PHE A 261 -5.46 -18.21 3.72
CA PHE A 261 -6.74 -17.71 4.26
C PHE A 261 -6.52 -16.77 5.45
N TRP A 262 -5.65 -17.15 6.39
CA TRP A 262 -5.33 -16.32 7.55
C TRP A 262 -4.67 -15.01 7.14
N PHE A 263 -3.72 -15.07 6.22
CA PHE A 263 -3.06 -13.89 5.66
C PHE A 263 -4.05 -12.97 4.94
N ALA A 264 -4.89 -13.52 4.08
CA ALA A 264 -5.92 -12.77 3.40
C ALA A 264 -6.85 -12.07 4.39
N TRP A 265 -7.39 -12.81 5.37
CA TRP A 265 -8.30 -12.26 6.38
C TRP A 265 -7.66 -11.22 7.30
N LYS A 266 -6.42 -11.44 7.78
CA LYS A 266 -5.77 -10.59 8.77
C LYS A 266 -4.89 -9.48 8.17
N ARG A 267 -4.52 -9.59 6.90
CA ARG A 267 -3.59 -8.67 6.24
C ARG A 267 -4.20 -7.94 5.04
N ILE A 268 -4.97 -8.63 4.20
CA ILE A 268 -5.53 -8.06 2.96
C ILE A 268 -6.89 -7.41 3.23
N VAL A 269 -7.84 -8.16 3.78
CA VAL A 269 -9.21 -7.70 4.04
C VAL A 269 -9.28 -6.36 4.81
N PRO A 270 -8.49 -6.10 5.87
CA PRO A 270 -8.53 -4.81 6.56
C PRO A 270 -7.99 -3.63 5.74
N ARG A 271 -7.36 -3.89 4.59
CA ARG A 271 -6.78 -2.86 3.71
C ARG A 271 -7.59 -2.58 2.46
N ILE A 272 -8.50 -3.47 2.13
CA ILE A 272 -9.46 -3.24 1.04
C ILE A 272 -10.55 -2.32 1.57
N LEU A 273 -10.78 -1.21 0.87
CA LEU A 273 -11.72 -0.17 1.26
C LEU A 273 -13.13 -0.72 1.50
N LEU A 274 -13.52 -1.68 0.67
CA LEU A 274 -14.84 -2.33 0.69
C LEU A 274 -15.05 -3.17 1.96
N THR A 275 -14.04 -3.89 2.39
CA THR A 275 -14.15 -4.89 3.48
C THR A 275 -13.58 -4.41 4.80
N SER A 276 -12.79 -3.33 4.80
CA SER A 276 -12.10 -2.83 5.99
C SER A 276 -13.08 -2.48 7.12
N ARG A 277 -14.17 -1.79 6.82
CA ARG A 277 -15.18 -1.41 7.82
C ARG A 277 -15.80 -2.65 8.46
N LEU A 278 -16.29 -3.57 7.65
CA LEU A 278 -16.86 -4.83 8.12
C LEU A 278 -15.85 -5.64 8.95
N TYR A 279 -14.59 -5.72 8.48
CA TYR A 279 -13.53 -6.38 9.22
C TYR A 279 -13.31 -5.77 10.62
N TYR A 280 -13.23 -4.45 10.72
CA TYR A 280 -13.03 -3.77 12.00
C TYR A 280 -14.25 -3.86 12.92
N ASP A 281 -15.45 -3.89 12.37
CA ASP A 281 -16.68 -4.08 13.13
C ASP A 281 -16.77 -5.50 13.72
N LEU A 282 -16.39 -6.52 12.94
CA LEU A 282 -16.38 -7.93 13.37
C LEU A 282 -15.23 -8.26 14.32
N THR A 283 -14.00 -7.83 13.98
CA THR A 283 -12.79 -8.23 14.73
C THR A 283 -12.39 -7.24 15.81
N LYS A 284 -12.96 -6.03 15.79
CA LYS A 284 -12.54 -4.89 16.62
C LYS A 284 -11.04 -4.59 16.49
N GLY A 285 -10.44 -4.95 15.34
CA GLY A 285 -9.02 -4.78 15.04
C GLY A 285 -8.07 -5.72 15.77
N ARG A 286 -8.56 -6.81 16.35
CA ARG A 286 -7.75 -7.77 17.13
C ARG A 286 -6.96 -8.74 16.23
N LYS A 287 -5.82 -9.22 16.76
CA LYS A 287 -4.95 -10.23 16.14
C LYS A 287 -4.56 -9.90 14.70
N ARG A 288 -4.24 -8.62 14.43
CA ARG A 288 -3.73 -8.20 13.12
C ARG A 288 -2.32 -8.72 12.88
N MET A 289 -1.98 -8.95 11.62
CA MET A 289 -0.61 -9.26 11.24
C MET A 289 0.16 -7.96 10.98
N LEU A 290 1.22 -7.73 11.74
CA LEU A 290 2.10 -6.59 11.62
C LEU A 290 3.49 -7.03 11.17
N SER A 291 4.08 -6.31 10.22
CA SER A 291 5.48 -6.49 9.83
C SER A 291 6.39 -5.49 10.58
N LYS A 292 7.68 -5.82 10.70
CA LYS A 292 8.70 -4.92 11.24
C LYS A 292 8.63 -3.53 10.57
N THR A 293 8.60 -3.50 9.24
CA THR A 293 8.49 -2.26 8.45
C THR A 293 7.29 -1.41 8.83
N GLU A 294 6.13 -2.04 9.01
CA GLU A 294 4.89 -1.32 9.31
C GLU A 294 4.92 -0.70 10.72
N VAL A 295 5.47 -1.41 11.70
CA VAL A 295 5.59 -0.88 13.07
C VAL A 295 6.59 0.27 13.10
N LEU A 296 7.78 0.07 12.56
CA LEU A 296 8.79 1.11 12.44
C LEU A 296 8.25 2.34 11.71
N GLY A 297 7.72 2.15 10.52
CA GLY A 297 7.23 3.26 9.71
C GLY A 297 6.08 4.03 10.34
N ARG A 298 5.22 3.38 11.14
CA ARG A 298 4.17 4.04 11.91
C ARG A 298 4.73 4.86 13.05
N LEU A 299 5.79 4.39 13.73
CA LEU A 299 6.48 5.14 14.78
C LEU A 299 7.10 6.40 14.19
N TYR A 300 7.87 6.28 13.10
CA TYR A 300 8.45 7.44 12.41
C TYR A 300 7.37 8.40 11.89
N TYR A 301 6.29 7.88 11.33
CA TYR A 301 5.13 8.70 10.91
C TYR A 301 4.51 9.48 12.05
N CYS A 302 4.52 8.91 13.25
CA CYS A 302 3.98 9.56 14.46
C CYS A 302 5.03 10.35 15.25
N GLY A 303 6.19 10.65 14.67
CA GLY A 303 7.20 11.52 15.25
C GLY A 303 8.14 10.87 16.24
N PHE A 304 8.24 9.54 16.21
CA PHE A 304 9.20 8.78 17.02
C PHE A 304 10.40 8.36 16.20
N GLU A 305 11.56 8.32 16.83
CA GLU A 305 12.77 7.68 16.32
C GLU A 305 13.04 6.41 17.13
N VAL A 306 13.30 5.30 16.43
CA VAL A 306 13.50 4.01 17.07
C VAL A 306 14.97 3.84 17.43
N GLU A 307 15.24 3.61 18.72
CA GLU A 307 16.58 3.39 19.27
C GLU A 307 16.96 1.92 19.11
N GLU A 308 16.10 1.02 19.56
CA GLU A 308 16.38 -0.41 19.60
C GLU A 308 15.13 -1.26 19.43
N MET A 309 15.31 -2.47 18.94
CA MET A 309 14.29 -3.51 18.89
C MET A 309 14.85 -4.81 19.46
N VAL A 310 14.23 -5.32 20.51
CA VAL A 310 14.63 -6.56 21.17
C VAL A 310 13.53 -7.62 21.00
N THR A 311 13.93 -8.78 20.54
CA THR A 311 13.01 -9.92 20.37
C THR A 311 13.13 -10.85 21.57
N MET A 312 12.05 -10.99 22.32
CA MET A 312 11.92 -11.94 23.42
C MET A 312 10.93 -13.03 23.02
N GLN A 313 11.40 -14.26 22.89
CA GLN A 313 10.60 -15.42 22.45
C GLN A 313 9.81 -15.14 21.15
N HIS A 314 8.61 -14.57 21.24
CA HIS A 314 7.71 -14.33 20.12
C HIS A 314 7.12 -12.92 20.11
N ILE A 315 7.62 -12.04 20.98
CA ILE A 315 7.24 -10.63 21.09
C ILE A 315 8.47 -9.78 20.77
N VAL A 316 8.26 -8.71 20.05
CA VAL A 316 9.29 -7.71 19.78
C VAL A 316 8.95 -6.47 20.57
N TYR A 317 9.84 -6.07 21.45
CA TYR A 317 9.81 -4.79 22.16
C TYR A 317 10.53 -3.74 21.34
N VAL A 318 9.91 -2.58 21.20
CA VAL A 318 10.44 -1.45 20.43
C VAL A 318 10.64 -0.29 21.38
N PHE A 319 11.88 0.15 21.51
CA PHE A 319 12.29 1.30 22.30
C PHE A 319 12.43 2.47 21.33
N ALA A 320 11.65 3.52 21.55
CA ALA A 320 11.58 4.66 20.66
C ALA A 320 11.60 5.96 21.48
N ARG A 321 12.18 7.00 20.87
CA ARG A 321 12.25 8.35 21.46
C ARG A 321 11.35 9.31 20.69
N ARG A 322 10.69 10.20 21.40
CA ARG A 322 9.99 11.30 20.76
C ARG A 322 11.00 12.27 20.15
N HIS A 323 10.93 12.43 18.84
CA HIS A 323 11.85 13.28 18.09
C HIS A 323 11.16 14.52 17.50
N SER A 324 9.92 14.36 17.03
CA SER A 324 9.20 15.40 16.30
C SER A 324 7.69 15.32 16.51
N GLN A 325 6.95 16.23 15.88
CA GLN A 325 5.50 16.14 15.81
C GLN A 325 5.08 15.04 14.82
N PRO A 326 3.90 14.40 15.04
CA PRO A 326 3.31 13.51 14.06
C PRO A 326 3.00 14.26 12.75
N TYR A 327 3.11 13.55 11.61
CA TYR A 327 2.55 14.06 10.36
C TYR A 327 1.04 14.25 10.50
N GLU A 328 0.49 15.30 9.89
CA GLU A 328 -0.95 15.59 9.95
C GLU A 328 -1.81 14.40 9.56
N GLN A 329 -2.90 14.17 10.33
CA GLN A 329 -3.67 12.94 10.32
C GLN A 329 -4.96 12.99 9.50
N GLU A 330 -5.19 13.94 8.64
CA GLU A 330 -6.53 14.12 8.06
C GLU A 330 -7.06 12.96 7.21
N GLN A 331 -6.23 12.02 6.75
CA GLN A 331 -6.73 10.92 5.94
C GLN A 331 -6.16 9.56 6.35
N MET A 332 -7.06 8.59 6.49
CA MET A 332 -6.73 7.18 6.64
C MET A 332 -5.99 6.71 5.37
N LYS A 333 -4.65 6.57 5.44
CA LYS A 333 -3.86 6.14 4.29
C LYS A 333 -4.24 4.72 3.89
N VAL A 334 -4.78 4.56 2.70
CA VAL A 334 -5.07 3.25 2.11
C VAL A 334 -3.87 2.81 1.28
N TYR A 335 -3.24 1.74 1.73
CA TYR A 335 -2.09 1.16 1.05
C TYR A 335 -2.53 0.06 0.07
N GLY A 336 -3.00 0.47 -1.09
CA GLY A 336 -3.39 -0.47 -2.14
C GLY A 336 -2.21 -1.04 -2.95
N PRO A 337 -2.48 -1.96 -3.91
CA PRO A 337 -1.46 -2.62 -4.71
C PRO A 337 -0.75 -1.71 -5.72
N LEU A 338 -1.36 -0.59 -6.12
CA LEU A 338 -0.79 0.36 -7.07
C LEU A 338 -0.32 1.62 -6.34
N ILE A 339 0.81 2.17 -6.74
CA ILE A 339 1.40 3.40 -6.21
C ILE A 339 1.67 4.40 -7.32
N LYS A 340 1.70 5.67 -6.93
CA LYS A 340 1.98 6.82 -7.79
C LYS A 340 3.19 7.54 -7.22
N LEU A 341 4.29 7.58 -7.95
CA LEU A 341 5.58 8.10 -7.50
C LEU A 341 5.93 9.37 -8.27
N PRO A 342 6.21 10.51 -7.61
CA PRO A 342 6.70 11.69 -8.27
C PRO A 342 8.12 11.46 -8.81
N ARG A 343 8.37 11.84 -10.06
CA ARG A 343 9.66 11.68 -10.73
C ARG A 343 9.99 12.92 -11.53
N ILE A 344 11.27 13.27 -11.55
CA ILE A 344 11.78 14.37 -12.37
C ILE A 344 11.92 13.89 -13.81
N CYS A 345 11.34 14.66 -14.74
CA CYS A 345 11.29 14.38 -16.16
C CYS A 345 11.95 15.51 -16.97
N LYS A 346 11.67 15.50 -18.28
CA LYS A 346 12.12 16.56 -19.21
C LYS A 346 11.73 17.94 -18.68
N ASN A 347 12.62 18.93 -18.85
CA ASN A 347 12.47 20.31 -18.38
C ASN A 347 12.27 20.44 -16.85
N LYS A 348 12.78 19.48 -16.07
CA LYS A 348 12.60 19.38 -14.61
C LYS A 348 11.14 19.29 -14.15
N GLU A 349 10.21 18.97 -15.05
CA GLU A 349 8.82 18.75 -14.70
C GLU A 349 8.66 17.52 -13.81
N ILE A 350 7.78 17.61 -12.81
CA ILE A 350 7.45 16.48 -11.96
C ILE A 350 6.27 15.72 -12.58
N LYS A 351 6.49 14.46 -13.01
CA LYS A 351 5.45 13.57 -13.50
C LYS A 351 5.27 12.42 -12.52
N TYR A 352 4.07 11.85 -12.49
CA TYR A 352 3.74 10.75 -11.58
C TYR A 352 3.75 9.43 -12.31
N PHE A 353 4.64 8.53 -11.87
CA PHE A 353 4.79 7.19 -12.44
C PHE A 353 4.05 6.15 -11.63
N TYR A 354 3.37 5.26 -12.32
CA TYR A 354 2.56 4.19 -11.71
C TYR A 354 3.37 2.91 -11.62
N LYS A 355 3.39 2.29 -10.43
CA LYS A 355 4.03 0.99 -10.19
C LYS A 355 3.17 0.12 -9.28
N PHE A 356 3.33 -1.19 -9.33
CA PHE A 356 2.80 -2.03 -8.27
C PHE A 356 3.60 -1.84 -6.99
N ARG A 357 2.88 -1.88 -5.85
CA ARG A 357 3.50 -1.78 -4.54
C ARG A 357 4.25 -3.07 -4.21
N THR A 358 5.56 -2.98 -4.05
CA THR A 358 6.43 -4.09 -3.68
C THR A 358 6.86 -4.05 -2.22
N MET A 359 6.72 -2.92 -1.55
CA MET A 359 7.12 -2.72 -0.17
C MET A 359 5.94 -2.73 0.80
N HIS A 360 6.21 -3.06 2.06
CA HIS A 360 5.24 -2.96 3.14
C HIS A 360 4.74 -1.52 3.33
N PRO A 361 3.52 -1.33 3.85
CA PRO A 361 3.00 -0.01 4.21
C PRO A 361 3.94 0.72 5.17
N TYR A 362 3.99 2.04 5.05
CA TYR A 362 4.83 2.94 5.83
C TYR A 362 6.35 2.78 5.61
N SER A 363 6.78 2.00 4.62
CA SER A 363 8.19 1.86 4.25
C SER A 363 8.85 3.18 3.82
N GLU A 364 8.06 4.11 3.32
CA GLU A 364 8.48 5.45 2.89
C GLU A 364 9.04 6.30 4.04
N TYR A 365 8.61 6.07 5.29
CA TYR A 365 9.03 6.83 6.46
C TYR A 365 10.32 6.34 7.11
N ILE A 366 10.78 5.15 6.77
CA ILE A 366 11.97 4.53 7.34
C ILE A 366 13.16 4.47 6.37
N GLN A 367 13.13 5.28 5.30
CA GLN A 367 14.21 5.29 4.32
C GLN A 367 15.55 5.67 4.98
N LYS A 368 15.55 6.72 5.81
CA LYS A 368 16.74 7.17 6.54
C LYS A 368 17.23 6.10 7.53
N TYR A 369 16.33 5.52 8.32
CA TYR A 369 16.66 4.44 9.25
C TYR A 369 17.39 3.26 8.56
N VAL A 370 16.86 2.81 7.41
CA VAL A 370 17.46 1.71 6.65
C VAL A 370 18.82 2.13 6.08
N PHE A 371 18.94 3.37 5.65
CA PHE A 371 20.18 3.93 5.15
C PHE A 371 21.27 3.97 6.23
N ASP A 372 20.93 4.48 7.42
CA ASP A 372 21.86 4.57 8.55
C ASP A 372 22.30 3.19 9.05
N GLN A 373 21.39 2.21 9.06
CA GLN A 373 21.69 0.82 9.43
C GLN A 373 22.63 0.10 8.46
N ARG A 374 22.71 0.53 7.20
CA ARG A 374 23.52 -0.10 6.15
C ARG A 374 24.85 0.60 5.87
N GLY A 375 25.15 1.68 6.57
CA GLY A 375 26.40 2.44 6.37
C GLY A 375 26.49 3.21 5.05
N GLY A 376 25.35 3.53 4.42
CA GLY A 376 25.28 4.33 3.22
C GLY A 376 24.57 3.67 2.03
N MET A 377 24.52 4.36 0.88
CA MET A 377 23.91 3.86 -0.35
C MET A 377 24.97 3.19 -1.24
N ASN A 378 24.79 1.89 -1.52
CA ASN A 378 25.49 1.21 -2.60
C ASN A 378 24.51 0.90 -3.75
N ILE A 379 24.90 1.15 -5.00
CA ILE A 379 24.11 0.74 -6.19
C ILE A 379 24.01 -0.79 -6.25
N ALA A 380 25.07 -1.47 -5.79
CA ALA A 380 25.11 -2.92 -5.65
C ALA A 380 24.19 -3.46 -4.55
N ASP A 381 23.76 -2.62 -3.62
CA ASP A 381 22.82 -2.95 -2.54
C ASP A 381 21.35 -3.06 -3.01
N LYS A 382 21.17 -3.64 -4.17
CA LYS A 382 19.95 -4.31 -4.58
C LYS A 382 19.77 -5.59 -3.76
N SER A 383 20.00 -5.49 -2.43
CA SER A 383 20.03 -6.67 -1.60
C SER A 383 18.64 -7.29 -1.55
N ASP A 384 18.59 -8.57 -1.88
CA ASP A 384 17.44 -9.44 -1.67
C ASP A 384 16.96 -9.41 -0.21
N ASP A 385 17.73 -8.82 0.69
CA ASP A 385 17.51 -8.73 2.15
C ASP A 385 16.89 -7.42 2.65
N ASP A 386 16.34 -6.57 1.78
CA ASP A 386 15.59 -5.42 2.28
C ASP A 386 14.26 -5.89 2.93
N PHE A 387 14.22 -5.83 4.27
CA PHE A 387 13.05 -6.24 5.04
C PHE A 387 11.79 -5.42 4.73
N ARG A 388 11.91 -4.29 4.03
CA ARG A 388 10.79 -3.48 3.56
C ARG A 388 10.06 -4.12 2.39
N ILE A 389 10.73 -5.00 1.63
CA ILE A 389 10.15 -5.64 0.46
C ILE A 389 9.30 -6.84 0.90
N THR A 390 8.07 -6.90 0.40
CA THR A 390 7.19 -8.05 0.66
C THR A 390 7.65 -9.27 -0.14
N THR A 391 7.30 -10.47 0.30
CA THR A 391 7.58 -11.70 -0.46
C THR A 391 7.00 -11.63 -1.87
N TRP A 392 5.79 -11.10 -2.02
CA TRP A 392 5.15 -10.84 -3.30
C TRP A 392 5.89 -9.76 -4.10
N GLY A 393 6.37 -8.73 -3.41
CA GLY A 393 7.17 -7.67 -4.00
C GLY A 393 8.48 -8.17 -4.61
N ARG A 394 9.16 -9.12 -3.96
CA ARG A 394 10.35 -9.78 -4.53
C ARG A 394 10.02 -10.51 -5.82
N PHE A 395 8.91 -11.26 -5.84
CA PHE A 395 8.44 -11.92 -7.06
C PHE A 395 8.17 -10.91 -8.18
N LEU A 396 7.42 -9.84 -7.91
CA LEU A 396 7.11 -8.82 -8.91
C LEU A 396 8.38 -8.17 -9.47
N ARG A 397 9.35 -7.80 -8.60
CA ARG A 397 10.62 -7.22 -9.03
C ARG A 397 11.47 -8.18 -9.85
N LYS A 398 11.51 -9.46 -9.45
CA LYS A 398 12.26 -10.49 -10.16
C LYS A 398 11.84 -10.61 -11.62
N TYR A 399 10.55 -10.43 -11.91
CA TYR A 399 9.99 -10.58 -13.25
C TYR A 399 9.57 -9.24 -13.90
N TRP A 400 10.02 -8.09 -13.36
CA TRP A 400 9.71 -6.75 -13.90
C TRP A 400 8.22 -6.41 -13.93
N LEU A 401 7.39 -7.20 -13.26
CA LEU A 401 5.94 -7.02 -13.22
C LEU A 401 5.53 -5.77 -12.44
N ASP A 402 6.36 -5.32 -11.51
CA ASP A 402 6.10 -4.12 -10.71
C ASP A 402 6.08 -2.84 -11.56
N GLU A 403 6.75 -2.83 -12.70
CA GLU A 403 6.82 -1.69 -13.61
C GLU A 403 5.74 -1.71 -14.71
N LEU A 404 4.97 -2.80 -14.87
CA LEU A 404 3.89 -2.88 -15.87
C LEU A 404 2.91 -1.68 -15.85
N PRO A 405 2.49 -1.14 -14.69
CA PRO A 405 1.63 0.04 -14.68
C PRO A 405 2.25 1.29 -15.32
N MET A 406 3.59 1.34 -15.51
CA MET A 406 4.25 2.45 -16.22
C MET A 406 3.88 2.51 -17.72
N LEU A 407 3.32 1.44 -18.28
CA LEU A 407 2.72 1.48 -19.62
C LEU A 407 1.64 2.57 -19.74
N ILE A 408 0.95 2.89 -18.65
CA ILE A 408 0.00 4.02 -18.61
C ILE A 408 0.73 5.35 -18.83
N ASN A 409 1.93 5.50 -18.27
CA ASN A 409 2.75 6.71 -18.47
C ASN A 409 3.27 6.80 -19.90
N TRP A 410 3.65 5.66 -20.48
CA TRP A 410 4.05 5.61 -21.89
C TRP A 410 2.90 6.01 -22.83
N LEU A 411 1.70 5.46 -22.64
CA LEU A 411 0.50 5.82 -23.40
C LEU A 411 0.10 7.29 -23.23
N LYS A 412 0.36 7.89 -22.07
CA LYS A 412 0.15 9.32 -21.81
C LYS A 412 1.25 10.20 -22.41
N GLY A 413 2.34 9.63 -22.90
CA GLY A 413 3.49 10.38 -23.40
C GLY A 413 4.38 11.01 -22.32
N ASP A 414 4.23 10.59 -21.04
CA ASP A 414 5.08 11.05 -19.94
C ASP A 414 6.50 10.48 -20.07
N CYS A 415 6.65 9.29 -20.65
CA CYS A 415 7.93 8.63 -20.92
C CYS A 415 7.95 8.02 -22.32
N LYS A 416 9.15 7.64 -22.77
CA LYS A 416 9.37 6.85 -23.98
C LYS A 416 9.68 5.40 -23.66
N LEU A 417 9.76 4.54 -24.67
CA LEU A 417 10.01 3.09 -24.47
C LEU A 417 11.43 2.86 -23.94
N VAL A 418 12.46 3.36 -24.63
CA VAL A 418 13.86 3.27 -24.21
C VAL A 418 14.32 4.64 -23.72
N GLY A 419 15.00 4.69 -22.59
CA GLY A 419 15.50 5.96 -22.03
C GLY A 419 15.90 5.83 -20.58
N LEU A 420 16.49 6.89 -20.04
CA LEU A 420 16.96 6.89 -18.67
C LEU A 420 15.84 6.67 -17.67
N ARG A 421 16.14 5.94 -16.60
CA ARG A 421 15.19 5.67 -15.52
C ARG A 421 14.70 6.98 -14.89
N PRO A 422 13.38 7.15 -14.67
CA PRO A 422 12.84 8.32 -13.98
C PRO A 422 13.27 8.34 -12.51
N LEU A 423 13.96 9.39 -12.06
CA LEU A 423 14.54 9.51 -10.72
C LEU A 423 13.61 10.23 -9.75
N SER A 424 13.71 9.87 -8.47
CA SER A 424 13.18 10.68 -7.38
C SER A 424 14.00 11.97 -7.23
N ARG A 425 13.43 12.99 -6.58
CA ARG A 425 14.15 14.24 -6.32
C ARG A 425 15.45 14.02 -5.55
N THR A 426 15.40 13.24 -4.47
CA THR A 426 16.57 12.92 -3.64
C THR A 426 17.69 12.24 -4.44
N MET A 427 17.32 11.32 -5.35
CA MET A 427 18.30 10.63 -6.17
C MET A 427 18.85 11.54 -7.27
N PHE A 428 18.02 12.40 -7.85
CA PHE A 428 18.40 13.35 -8.88
C PHE A 428 19.41 14.39 -8.36
N GLU A 429 19.24 14.84 -7.12
CA GLU A 429 20.13 15.82 -6.46
C GLU A 429 21.52 15.25 -6.17
N GLN A 430 21.71 13.92 -6.19
CA GLN A 430 23.02 13.28 -6.04
C GLN A 430 23.83 13.20 -7.35
N TYR A 431 23.19 13.46 -8.48
CA TYR A 431 23.86 13.42 -9.78
C TYR A 431 24.72 14.67 -10.00
N PRO A 432 25.84 14.59 -10.77
CA PRO A 432 26.61 15.75 -11.18
C PRO A 432 25.73 16.79 -11.92
N PRO A 433 25.90 18.10 -11.68
CA PRO A 433 25.04 19.12 -12.28
C PRO A 433 24.95 19.07 -13.82
N GLU A 434 26.06 18.76 -14.49
CA GLU A 434 26.11 18.60 -15.95
C GLU A 434 25.20 17.44 -16.42
N LEU A 435 25.24 16.32 -15.71
CA LEU A 435 24.42 15.15 -16.05
C LEU A 435 22.95 15.40 -15.72
N GLN A 436 22.65 16.13 -14.63
CA GLN A 436 21.28 16.56 -14.32
C GLN A 436 20.69 17.38 -15.49
N GLU A 437 21.46 18.34 -16.03
CA GLU A 437 21.02 19.14 -17.16
C GLU A 437 20.80 18.31 -18.41
N LYS A 438 21.75 17.46 -18.80
CA LYS A 438 21.60 16.56 -19.95
C LYS A 438 20.38 15.66 -19.82
N ARG A 439 20.17 15.04 -18.64
CA ARG A 439 19.01 14.17 -18.37
C ARG A 439 17.66 14.89 -18.58
N THR A 440 17.58 16.17 -18.18
CA THR A 440 16.34 16.94 -18.29
C THR A 440 16.04 17.45 -19.69
N ARG A 441 16.95 17.30 -20.66
CA ARG A 441 16.67 17.56 -22.09
C ARG A 441 15.83 16.45 -22.72
N CYS A 442 15.83 15.23 -22.13
CA CYS A 442 15.19 14.06 -22.69
C CYS A 442 14.03 13.56 -21.81
N LYS A 443 13.04 12.88 -22.43
CA LYS A 443 12.02 12.15 -21.67
C LYS A 443 12.66 10.89 -21.05
N PRO A 444 12.29 10.52 -19.82
CA PRO A 444 12.70 9.24 -19.25
C PRO A 444 12.11 8.06 -20.04
N GLY A 445 12.63 6.86 -19.82
CA GLY A 445 12.19 5.65 -20.49
C GLY A 445 11.70 4.56 -19.54
N LEU A 446 10.98 3.59 -20.10
CA LEU A 446 10.57 2.35 -19.45
C LEU A 446 11.73 1.38 -19.32
N ILE A 447 12.53 1.26 -20.39
CA ILE A 447 13.64 0.34 -20.51
C ILE A 447 14.94 1.14 -20.38
N PRO A 448 15.59 1.10 -19.21
CA PRO A 448 16.82 1.86 -18.97
C PRO A 448 18.03 1.27 -19.69
N PRO A 449 18.81 2.07 -20.41
CA PRO A 449 19.98 1.62 -21.18
C PRO A 449 21.15 1.12 -20.32
N PHE A 450 21.27 1.52 -19.05
CA PHE A 450 22.36 1.11 -18.17
C PHE A 450 22.42 -0.41 -17.91
N TYR A 451 21.35 -1.15 -18.21
CA TYR A 451 21.39 -2.62 -18.17
C TYR A 451 22.32 -3.26 -19.20
N VAL A 452 22.81 -2.49 -20.17
CA VAL A 452 23.81 -2.95 -21.14
C VAL A 452 25.20 -2.99 -20.50
N ASP A 453 25.53 -1.96 -19.72
CA ASP A 453 26.89 -1.75 -19.18
C ASP A 453 27.07 -2.36 -17.77
N HIS A 454 25.99 -2.76 -17.09
CA HIS A 454 25.99 -3.39 -15.75
C HIS A 454 26.79 -2.62 -14.67
N PRO A 455 26.50 -1.33 -14.42
CA PRO A 455 27.27 -0.54 -13.50
C PRO A 455 27.13 -1.04 -12.05
N ASN A 456 28.26 -1.10 -11.33
CA ASN A 456 28.34 -1.48 -9.92
C ASN A 456 28.54 -0.26 -8.99
N THR A 457 29.07 0.83 -9.52
CA THR A 457 29.30 2.08 -8.80
C THR A 457 28.50 3.24 -9.38
N PHE A 458 28.35 4.33 -8.61
CA PHE A 458 27.68 5.53 -9.09
C PHE A 458 28.42 6.16 -10.26
N GLU A 459 29.74 6.15 -10.23
CA GLU A 459 30.57 6.66 -11.31
C GLU A 459 30.36 5.89 -12.60
N GLU A 460 30.32 4.55 -12.54
CA GLU A 460 30.01 3.71 -13.69
C GLU A 460 28.59 3.95 -14.22
N LEU A 461 27.60 4.14 -13.30
CA LEU A 461 26.25 4.49 -13.69
C LEU A 461 26.19 5.82 -14.43
N TYR A 462 26.86 6.84 -13.90
CA TYR A 462 26.91 8.17 -14.51
C TYR A 462 27.59 8.13 -15.88
N ALA A 463 28.68 7.36 -16.01
CA ALA A 463 29.38 7.18 -17.27
C ALA A 463 28.49 6.49 -18.32
N SER A 464 27.80 5.41 -17.94
CA SER A 464 26.85 4.70 -18.82
C SER A 464 25.70 5.59 -19.26
N GLU A 465 25.10 6.34 -18.35
CA GLU A 465 23.99 7.25 -18.66
C GLU A 465 24.46 8.42 -19.54
N ASN A 466 25.63 8.97 -19.28
CA ASN A 466 26.19 10.06 -20.09
C ASN A 466 26.49 9.61 -21.51
N LYS A 467 27.08 8.42 -21.68
CA LYS A 467 27.33 7.79 -22.98
C LYS A 467 26.03 7.64 -23.79
N TYR A 468 25.00 7.08 -23.17
CA TYR A 468 23.69 6.96 -23.83
C TYR A 468 23.12 8.32 -24.21
N LEU A 469 23.21 9.35 -23.35
CA LEU A 469 22.70 10.68 -23.62
C LEU A 469 23.43 11.36 -24.79
N ASP A 470 24.77 11.22 -24.86
CA ASP A 470 25.56 11.77 -25.95
C ASP A 470 25.19 11.12 -27.29
N GLU A 471 25.06 9.79 -27.34
CA GLU A 471 24.59 9.08 -28.53
C GLU A 471 23.15 9.49 -28.91
N TYR A 472 22.25 9.61 -27.91
CA TYR A 472 20.86 9.96 -28.12
C TYR A 472 20.68 11.39 -28.64
N LEU A 473 21.42 12.34 -28.12
CA LEU A 473 21.35 13.74 -28.60
C LEU A 473 21.85 13.88 -30.03
N ALA A 474 22.79 13.02 -30.47
CA ALA A 474 23.26 13.01 -31.85
C ALA A 474 22.28 12.27 -32.78
N HIS A 475 21.79 11.09 -32.40
CA HIS A 475 20.96 10.23 -33.23
C HIS A 475 19.81 9.59 -32.45
N PRO A 476 18.71 10.31 -32.11
CA PRO A 476 17.69 9.86 -31.16
C PRO A 476 17.06 8.51 -31.49
N ILE A 477 16.61 8.32 -32.72
CA ILE A 477 15.89 7.11 -33.14
C ILE A 477 16.81 5.90 -33.20
N LEU A 478 17.99 6.05 -33.82
CA LEU A 478 18.96 4.95 -33.97
C LEU A 478 19.46 4.48 -32.58
N THR A 479 19.72 5.42 -31.68
CA THR A 479 20.16 5.10 -30.32
C THR A 479 19.08 4.35 -29.57
N ASP A 480 17.83 4.78 -29.61
CA ASP A 480 16.74 4.08 -28.92
C ASP A 480 16.56 2.65 -29.47
N VAL A 481 16.61 2.45 -30.79
CA VAL A 481 16.52 1.13 -31.41
C VAL A 481 17.72 0.25 -31.01
N LYS A 482 18.95 0.80 -31.08
CA LYS A 482 20.18 0.09 -30.67
C LYS A 482 20.08 -0.39 -29.23
N TYR A 483 19.77 0.52 -28.30
CA TYR A 483 19.70 0.20 -26.87
C TYR A 483 18.50 -0.68 -26.53
N PHE A 484 17.41 -0.62 -27.27
CA PHE A 484 16.30 -1.56 -27.11
C PHE A 484 16.77 -3.02 -27.28
N PHE A 485 17.43 -3.34 -28.40
CA PHE A 485 17.90 -4.70 -28.66
C PHE A 485 19.00 -5.11 -27.68
N LEU A 486 19.95 -4.24 -27.39
CA LEU A 486 21.04 -4.52 -26.44
C LEU A 486 20.50 -4.80 -25.03
N THR A 487 19.57 -3.98 -24.55
CA THR A 487 18.98 -4.13 -23.21
C THR A 487 18.09 -5.37 -23.15
N MET A 488 17.28 -5.65 -24.17
CA MET A 488 16.46 -6.86 -24.24
C MET A 488 17.33 -8.12 -24.22
N ASN A 489 18.45 -8.12 -24.96
CA ASN A 489 19.42 -9.20 -24.92
C ASN A 489 20.01 -9.39 -23.50
N SER A 490 20.38 -8.30 -22.82
CA SER A 490 20.91 -8.37 -21.45
C SER A 490 19.86 -8.88 -20.45
N ILE A 491 18.60 -8.45 -20.56
CA ILE A 491 17.51 -8.91 -19.69
C ILE A 491 17.20 -10.39 -19.90
N LEU A 492 17.06 -10.83 -21.16
CA LEU A 492 16.63 -12.19 -21.49
C LEU A 492 17.71 -13.24 -21.25
N PHE A 493 18.96 -12.92 -21.60
CA PHE A 493 20.05 -13.91 -21.57
C PHE A 493 20.95 -13.80 -20.35
N LYS A 494 21.13 -12.60 -19.77
CA LYS A 494 21.96 -12.40 -18.58
C LYS A 494 21.17 -12.38 -17.26
N ARG A 495 19.86 -12.69 -17.29
CA ARG A 495 18.94 -12.78 -16.14
C ARG A 495 18.99 -11.58 -15.18
N MET A 496 19.01 -10.37 -15.74
CA MET A 496 18.95 -9.15 -14.94
C MET A 496 17.57 -8.99 -14.29
N HIS A 497 17.54 -8.53 -13.05
CA HIS A 497 16.31 -8.27 -12.30
C HIS A 497 16.03 -6.77 -12.19
N SER A 498 14.74 -6.40 -12.02
CA SER A 498 14.36 -5.04 -11.68
C SER A 498 14.94 -4.66 -10.31
N ALA A 499 15.46 -3.46 -10.20
CA ALA A 499 16.04 -2.94 -8.95
C ALA A 499 15.02 -2.25 -8.07
#